data_7253293588fd506676209b53815b0e77
#
_entry.id   7253293588fd506676209b53815b0e77
#
_cell.length_a   1.000
_cell.length_b   1.000
_cell.length_c   1.000
_cell.angle_alpha   90.00
_cell.angle_beta   90.00
_cell.angle_gamma   90.00
#
_symmetry.space_group_name_H-M   'P 1'
#
loop_
_entity.id
_entity.type
_entity.pdbx_description
1 polymer ?
#
loop_
_entity_poly.entity_id
_entity_poly.type
_entity_poly.pdbx_seq_one_letter_code
_entity_poly.pdbx_strand_id
1 'polypeptide(L)'
;MNSVPARLYKYMPPERASSVLRKGLIRFSQASVMNDIEEFKPPINALATSAVFQERFRERADVLRPGLMDLVEKQGPEYMEKQRSKGEQNLPRTIQTIYETADKNFGILSLSDLATSTCMWKRYADQGRGFLVEFDSAHRWFNQKISRDDDFRHLRRISYVTDRTPAYLLGITAQAYFYTKETKWEYESEWRIILNFNSAACKVGKDNTGTDVLLFAIPPDCLLSVTVGYNASPEFIEEVRTALGANPSLSHVHLNAAKRFDDGSIEIGALDAA
;
A
#
# COMPACT_ATOMS: atom_id res chain seq x y z
N MET A 1 -19.08 -2.55 8.18
CA MET A 1 -17.93 -2.13 7.32
C MET A 1 -17.78 -0.64 7.51
N ASN A 2 -16.63 -0.14 7.94
CA ASN A 2 -16.41 1.30 8.01
C ASN A 2 -16.40 1.86 6.59
N SER A 3 -17.23 2.87 6.34
CA SER A 3 -17.24 3.59 5.06
C SER A 3 -15.87 4.24 4.84
N VAL A 4 -15.43 4.33 3.57
CA VAL A 4 -14.21 5.07 3.22
C VAL A 4 -14.42 6.53 3.65
N PRO A 5 -13.48 7.16 4.39
CA PRO A 5 -13.56 8.56 4.74
C PRO A 5 -13.60 9.42 3.47
N ALA A 6 -14.30 10.54 3.48
CA ALA A 6 -14.39 11.43 2.31
C ALA A 6 -13.00 11.96 1.87
N ARG A 7 -12.08 12.04 2.81
CA ARG A 7 -10.73 12.59 2.60
C ARG A 7 -9.67 11.66 3.13
N LEU A 8 -8.58 11.53 2.38
CA LEU A 8 -7.39 10.79 2.76
C LEU A 8 -6.15 11.61 2.49
N TYR A 9 -5.10 11.36 3.24
CA TYR A 9 -3.92 12.20 3.31
C TYR A 9 -2.65 11.41 3.02
N LYS A 10 -1.71 12.02 2.26
CA LYS A 10 -0.36 11.49 2.06
C LYS A 10 0.66 12.48 2.58
N TYR A 11 1.36 12.07 3.63
CA TYR A 11 2.53 12.77 4.16
C TYR A 11 3.75 12.48 3.29
N MET A 12 4.52 13.50 2.95
CA MET A 12 5.69 13.35 2.07
C MET A 12 6.81 14.30 2.47
N PRO A 13 8.08 13.89 2.32
CA PRO A 13 9.22 14.77 2.49
C PRO A 13 9.35 15.74 1.29
N PRO A 14 10.09 16.87 1.44
CA PRO A 14 10.14 17.94 0.45
C PRO A 14 10.52 17.49 -0.96
N GLU A 15 11.47 16.57 -1.10
CA GLU A 15 11.97 16.08 -2.39
C GLU A 15 10.91 15.41 -3.28
N ARG A 16 9.74 15.10 -2.74
CA ARG A 16 8.62 14.54 -3.50
C ARG A 16 7.73 15.58 -4.17
N ALA A 17 7.85 16.86 -3.81
CA ALA A 17 6.99 17.93 -4.32
C ALA A 17 7.04 18.03 -5.84
N SER A 18 8.23 18.04 -6.44
CA SER A 18 8.37 18.10 -7.90
C SER A 18 7.68 16.94 -8.63
N SER A 19 7.80 15.71 -8.12
CA SER A 19 7.12 14.55 -8.74
C SER A 19 5.61 14.65 -8.66
N VAL A 20 5.07 15.05 -7.51
CA VAL A 20 3.62 15.08 -7.26
C VAL A 20 2.97 16.29 -7.91
N LEU A 21 3.50 17.51 -7.66
CA LEU A 21 2.83 18.75 -8.01
C LEU A 21 3.14 19.21 -9.45
N ARG A 22 4.38 19.00 -9.93
CA ARG A 22 4.75 19.39 -11.31
C ARG A 22 4.50 18.30 -12.33
N LYS A 23 4.77 17.03 -11.97
CA LYS A 23 4.67 15.91 -12.91
C LYS A 23 3.38 15.09 -12.76
N GLY A 24 2.59 15.30 -11.70
CA GLY A 24 1.39 14.52 -11.42
C GLY A 24 1.69 13.03 -11.18
N LEU A 25 2.82 12.72 -10.53
CA LEU A 25 3.30 11.36 -10.34
C LEU A 25 3.52 11.05 -8.85
N ILE A 26 2.98 9.93 -8.39
CA ILE A 26 3.15 9.44 -7.01
C ILE A 26 3.82 8.07 -6.99
N ARG A 27 4.70 7.85 -6.01
CA ARG A 27 5.33 6.54 -5.79
C ARG A 27 4.34 5.56 -5.17
N PHE A 28 4.27 4.36 -5.76
CA PHE A 28 3.81 3.16 -5.09
C PHE A 28 5.04 2.36 -4.66
N SER A 29 5.08 2.01 -3.39
CA SER A 29 6.25 1.38 -2.78
C SER A 29 6.13 -0.14 -2.81
N GLN A 30 7.24 -0.82 -3.02
CA GLN A 30 7.37 -2.26 -2.79
C GLN A 30 7.24 -2.57 -1.30
N ALA A 31 6.82 -3.78 -0.97
CA ALA A 31 6.75 -4.26 0.41
C ALA A 31 8.10 -4.19 1.13
N SER A 32 9.19 -4.51 0.42
CA SER A 32 10.57 -4.53 0.94
C SER A 32 11.12 -3.19 1.40
N VAL A 33 10.53 -2.07 0.96
CA VAL A 33 10.98 -0.72 1.37
C VAL A 33 10.02 -0.05 2.37
N MET A 34 9.03 -0.78 2.86
CA MET A 34 8.14 -0.28 3.91
C MET A 34 8.85 -0.29 5.27
N ASN A 35 8.41 0.58 6.19
CA ASN A 35 9.06 0.76 7.48
C ASN A 35 9.01 -0.47 8.39
N ASP A 36 8.03 -1.33 8.21
CA ASP A 36 7.90 -2.60 8.92
C ASP A 36 8.11 -3.76 7.93
N ILE A 37 9.32 -4.30 7.90
CA ILE A 37 9.71 -5.39 6.99
C ILE A 37 8.89 -6.66 7.27
N GLU A 38 8.50 -6.89 8.51
CA GLU A 38 7.74 -8.08 8.91
C GLU A 38 6.25 -7.96 8.55
N GLU A 39 5.77 -6.77 8.27
CA GLU A 39 4.38 -6.51 7.93
C GLU A 39 3.88 -7.35 6.75
N PHE A 40 4.71 -7.52 5.73
CA PHE A 40 4.38 -8.28 4.51
C PHE A 40 4.90 -9.73 4.55
N LYS A 41 5.22 -10.22 5.74
CA LYS A 41 5.63 -11.60 5.98
C LYS A 41 4.69 -12.24 7.00
N PRO A 42 3.42 -12.51 6.61
CA PRO A 42 2.51 -13.20 7.52
C PRO A 42 3.11 -14.53 7.96
N PRO A 43 2.95 -14.94 9.23
CA PRO A 43 3.49 -16.18 9.72
C PRO A 43 2.77 -17.37 9.05
N ILE A 44 3.45 -18.02 8.11
CA ILE A 44 2.97 -19.21 7.42
C ILE A 44 3.77 -20.37 7.96
N ASN A 45 3.12 -21.27 8.71
CA ASN A 45 3.78 -22.38 9.39
C ASN A 45 3.47 -23.77 8.77
N ALA A 46 2.52 -23.85 7.87
CA ALA A 46 2.19 -25.10 7.15
C ALA A 46 1.56 -24.80 5.79
N LEU A 47 1.60 -25.79 4.89
CA LEU A 47 0.99 -25.69 3.56
C LEU A 47 -0.54 -25.63 3.66
N ALA A 48 -1.14 -26.61 4.33
CA ALA A 48 -2.57 -26.73 4.59
C ALA A 48 -2.85 -27.91 5.52
N THR A 49 -4.04 -27.95 6.12
CA THR A 49 -4.55 -29.20 6.67
C THR A 49 -4.79 -30.23 5.54
N SER A 50 -4.79 -31.54 5.85
CA SER A 50 -5.07 -32.57 4.84
C SER A 50 -6.41 -32.35 4.13
N ALA A 51 -7.45 -31.93 4.86
CA ALA A 51 -8.76 -31.66 4.28
C ALA A 51 -8.74 -30.50 3.27
N VAL A 52 -8.17 -29.34 3.66
CA VAL A 52 -8.05 -28.17 2.78
C VAL A 52 -7.16 -28.46 1.58
N PHE A 53 -6.06 -29.21 1.78
CA PHE A 53 -5.20 -29.60 0.68
C PHE A 53 -5.95 -30.46 -0.35
N GLN A 54 -6.70 -31.48 0.11
CA GLN A 54 -7.48 -32.34 -0.75
C GLN A 54 -8.55 -31.61 -1.55
N GLU A 55 -9.27 -30.67 -0.89
CA GLU A 55 -10.27 -29.84 -1.54
C GLU A 55 -9.64 -28.98 -2.65
N ARG A 56 -8.60 -28.21 -2.32
CA ARG A 56 -7.91 -27.34 -3.28
C ARG A 56 -7.20 -28.12 -4.39
N PHE A 57 -6.70 -29.30 -4.09
CA PHE A 57 -6.10 -30.18 -5.08
C PHE A 57 -7.13 -30.64 -6.10
N ARG A 58 -8.32 -31.10 -5.65
CA ARG A 58 -9.41 -31.51 -6.55
C ARG A 58 -9.89 -30.35 -7.42
N GLU A 59 -10.08 -29.17 -6.86
CA GLU A 59 -10.53 -27.99 -7.61
C GLU A 59 -9.60 -27.60 -8.77
N ARG A 60 -8.31 -27.89 -8.66
CA ARG A 60 -7.29 -27.43 -9.60
C ARG A 60 -6.56 -28.52 -10.35
N ALA A 61 -6.76 -29.77 -9.99
CA ALA A 61 -5.99 -30.89 -10.54
C ALA A 61 -6.03 -30.92 -12.07
N ASP A 62 -7.22 -30.88 -12.65
CA ASP A 62 -7.39 -31.00 -14.11
C ASP A 62 -6.99 -29.71 -14.84
N VAL A 63 -7.02 -28.56 -14.17
CA VAL A 63 -6.50 -27.30 -14.70
C VAL A 63 -4.96 -27.33 -14.78
N LEU A 64 -4.32 -27.90 -13.75
CA LEU A 64 -2.86 -27.99 -13.67
C LEU A 64 -2.30 -29.07 -14.60
N ARG A 65 -3.01 -30.20 -14.70
CA ARG A 65 -2.65 -31.34 -15.55
C ARG A 65 -3.89 -32.16 -15.89
N PRO A 66 -4.32 -32.16 -17.16
CA PRO A 66 -5.42 -33.02 -17.59
C PRO A 66 -5.17 -34.51 -17.23
N GLY A 67 -6.18 -35.18 -16.69
CA GLY A 67 -6.11 -36.58 -16.23
C GLY A 67 -5.40 -36.76 -14.88
N LEU A 68 -5.10 -35.68 -14.13
CA LEU A 68 -4.49 -35.82 -12.81
C LEU A 68 -5.46 -36.40 -11.80
N MET A 69 -6.77 -36.16 -11.92
CA MET A 69 -7.78 -36.78 -11.06
C MET A 69 -7.89 -38.29 -11.30
N ASP A 70 -7.83 -38.80 -12.53
CA ASP A 70 -7.80 -40.24 -12.83
C ASP A 70 -6.60 -40.91 -12.15
N LEU A 71 -5.45 -40.23 -12.10
CA LEU A 71 -4.27 -40.73 -11.41
C LEU A 71 -4.48 -40.83 -9.90
N VAL A 72 -5.13 -39.79 -9.32
CA VAL A 72 -5.48 -39.74 -7.89
C VAL A 72 -6.42 -40.90 -7.53
N GLU A 73 -7.44 -41.15 -8.34
CA GLU A 73 -8.39 -42.22 -8.11
C GLU A 73 -7.71 -43.62 -8.18
N LYS A 74 -6.77 -43.79 -9.11
CA LYS A 74 -6.01 -45.05 -9.26
C LYS A 74 -5.03 -45.26 -8.11
N GLN A 75 -4.39 -44.23 -7.59
CA GLN A 75 -3.35 -44.37 -6.55
C GLN A 75 -3.90 -44.18 -5.12
N GLY A 76 -5.17 -43.81 -4.99
CA GLY A 76 -5.84 -43.65 -3.71
C GLY A 76 -5.38 -42.44 -2.86
N PRO A 77 -5.88 -42.36 -1.61
CA PRO A 77 -5.63 -41.19 -0.72
C PRO A 77 -4.14 -40.94 -0.38
N GLU A 78 -3.34 -42.00 -0.40
CA GLU A 78 -1.90 -41.92 -0.12
C GLU A 78 -1.15 -41.05 -1.13
N TYR A 79 -1.63 -41.02 -2.37
CA TYR A 79 -1.02 -40.16 -3.39
C TYR A 79 -1.15 -38.68 -3.01
N MET A 80 -2.34 -38.23 -2.59
CA MET A 80 -2.55 -36.84 -2.19
C MET A 80 -1.73 -36.46 -0.96
N GLU A 81 -1.63 -37.35 0.03
CA GLU A 81 -0.81 -37.11 1.22
C GLU A 81 0.69 -37.03 0.86
N LYS A 82 1.15 -37.85 -0.07
CA LYS A 82 2.52 -37.76 -0.60
C LYS A 82 2.77 -36.42 -1.31
N GLN A 83 1.80 -35.89 -2.07
CA GLN A 83 1.92 -34.58 -2.69
C GLN A 83 1.92 -33.46 -1.64
N ARG A 84 1.06 -33.55 -0.60
CA ARG A 84 1.04 -32.60 0.51
C ARG A 84 2.39 -32.56 1.23
N SER A 85 2.95 -33.72 1.57
CA SER A 85 4.26 -33.85 2.21
C SER A 85 5.39 -33.23 1.39
N LYS A 86 5.36 -33.42 0.06
CA LYS A 86 6.32 -32.76 -0.84
C LYS A 86 6.15 -31.24 -0.82
N GLY A 87 4.91 -30.76 -0.77
CA GLY A 87 4.60 -29.35 -0.64
C GLY A 87 5.14 -28.77 0.66
N GLU A 88 4.95 -29.47 1.79
CA GLU A 88 5.51 -29.06 3.10
C GLU A 88 7.04 -28.98 3.08
N GLN A 89 7.73 -29.95 2.47
CA GLN A 89 9.19 -29.92 2.33
C GLN A 89 9.69 -28.71 1.55
N ASN A 90 8.91 -28.24 0.57
CA ASN A 90 9.25 -27.09 -0.26
C ASN A 90 8.69 -25.75 0.29
N LEU A 91 7.94 -25.79 1.40
CA LEU A 91 7.20 -24.64 1.92
C LEU A 91 8.08 -23.38 2.13
N PRO A 92 9.27 -23.44 2.75
CA PRO A 92 10.10 -22.28 2.94
C PRO A 92 10.49 -21.58 1.62
N ARG A 93 10.85 -22.38 0.61
CA ARG A 93 11.18 -21.86 -0.72
C ARG A 93 9.97 -21.25 -1.42
N THR A 94 8.81 -21.89 -1.28
CA THR A 94 7.55 -21.41 -1.87
C THR A 94 7.15 -20.07 -1.25
N ILE A 95 7.23 -19.94 0.08
CA ILE A 95 6.97 -18.70 0.81
C ILE A 95 7.90 -17.58 0.33
N GLN A 96 9.19 -17.85 0.24
CA GLN A 96 10.17 -16.87 -0.24
C GLN A 96 9.84 -16.41 -1.66
N THR A 97 9.51 -17.36 -2.56
CA THR A 97 9.10 -17.02 -3.94
C THR A 97 7.84 -16.15 -3.99
N ILE A 98 6.88 -16.38 -3.09
CA ILE A 98 5.66 -15.56 -2.99
C ILE A 98 6.02 -14.14 -2.56
N TYR A 99 6.87 -13.97 -1.55
CA TYR A 99 7.29 -12.64 -1.08
C TYR A 99 8.03 -11.87 -2.18
N GLU A 100 8.99 -12.50 -2.84
CA GLU A 100 9.73 -11.90 -3.96
C GLU A 100 8.81 -11.54 -5.13
N THR A 101 7.85 -12.41 -5.43
CA THR A 101 6.88 -12.17 -6.52
C THR A 101 5.93 -11.03 -6.17
N ALA A 102 5.46 -10.96 -4.92
CA ALA A 102 4.62 -9.87 -4.46
C ALA A 102 5.39 -8.54 -4.51
N ASP A 103 6.60 -8.52 -3.99
CA ASP A 103 7.48 -7.34 -3.98
C ASP A 103 7.80 -6.83 -5.39
N LYS A 104 8.04 -7.74 -6.33
CA LYS A 104 8.37 -7.42 -7.72
C LYS A 104 7.17 -6.89 -8.51
N ASN A 105 5.95 -7.32 -8.20
CA ASN A 105 4.79 -7.07 -9.06
C ASN A 105 3.79 -6.06 -8.49
N PHE A 106 3.78 -5.82 -7.19
CA PHE A 106 2.76 -4.97 -6.55
C PHE A 106 3.35 -3.77 -5.85
N GLY A 107 2.77 -2.62 -6.14
CA GLY A 107 3.04 -1.36 -5.47
C GLY A 107 1.92 -0.99 -4.52
N ILE A 108 2.28 -0.41 -3.40
CA ILE A 108 1.41 -0.03 -2.30
C ILE A 108 1.43 1.48 -2.16
N LEU A 109 0.28 2.11 -2.23
CA LEU A 109 0.09 3.49 -1.80
C LEU A 109 -0.64 3.50 -0.46
N SER A 110 0.09 3.92 0.58
CA SER A 110 -0.43 4.12 1.93
C SER A 110 -0.88 5.55 2.12
N LEU A 111 -2.08 5.73 2.62
CA LEU A 111 -2.72 6.99 2.97
C LEU A 111 -3.18 6.92 4.43
N SER A 112 -3.45 8.07 5.04
CA SER A 112 -4.01 8.16 6.41
C SER A 112 -5.33 8.93 6.37
N ASP A 113 -6.24 8.65 7.30
CA ASP A 113 -7.42 9.50 7.51
C ASP A 113 -7.16 10.64 8.53
N LEU A 114 -5.91 10.79 9.00
CA LEU A 114 -5.49 11.80 9.95
C LEU A 114 -4.63 12.89 9.26
N ALA A 115 -5.07 14.14 9.29
CA ALA A 115 -4.31 15.29 8.76
C ALA A 115 -3.36 15.93 9.77
N THR A 116 -3.68 15.81 11.07
CA THR A 116 -3.03 16.58 12.16
C THR A 116 -2.21 15.70 13.11
N SER A 117 -1.93 14.44 12.72
CA SER A 117 -1.14 13.53 13.55
C SER A 117 0.33 13.97 13.63
N THR A 118 0.78 14.37 14.82
CA THR A 118 2.18 14.76 15.09
C THR A 118 3.15 13.63 14.76
N CYS A 119 2.78 12.38 15.06
CA CYS A 119 3.60 11.22 14.71
C CYS A 119 3.79 11.07 13.19
N MET A 120 2.72 11.27 12.41
CA MET A 120 2.75 11.19 10.95
C MET A 120 3.59 12.31 10.34
N TRP A 121 3.41 13.56 10.78
CA TRP A 121 4.21 14.69 10.36
C TRP A 121 5.70 14.49 10.65
N LYS A 122 6.00 13.99 11.85
CA LYS A 122 7.39 13.74 12.26
C LYS A 122 8.04 12.64 11.41
N ARG A 123 7.32 11.54 11.15
CA ARG A 123 7.89 10.34 10.56
C ARG A 123 7.92 10.39 9.03
N TYR A 124 6.86 10.91 8.40
CA TYR A 124 6.65 10.82 6.96
C TYR A 124 6.78 12.14 6.21
N ALA A 125 6.73 13.27 6.92
CA ALA A 125 6.93 14.59 6.35
C ALA A 125 8.21 15.26 6.86
N ASP A 126 9.27 14.48 7.02
CA ASP A 126 10.60 14.97 7.40
C ASP A 126 10.59 15.93 8.59
N GLN A 127 10.09 15.47 9.76
CA GLN A 127 10.00 16.29 10.98
C GLN A 127 9.16 17.57 10.79
N GLY A 128 8.18 17.54 9.91
CA GLY A 128 7.35 18.71 9.55
C GLY A 128 8.00 19.67 8.58
N ARG A 129 9.12 19.32 7.94
CA ARG A 129 9.73 20.13 6.86
C ARG A 129 9.09 19.87 5.50
N GLY A 130 8.44 18.73 5.33
CA GLY A 130 7.76 18.32 4.10
C GLY A 130 6.34 18.86 3.97
N PHE A 131 5.50 18.08 3.33
CA PHE A 131 4.13 18.47 3.01
C PHE A 131 3.14 17.32 3.09
N LEU A 132 1.86 17.67 3.11
CA LEU A 132 0.70 16.78 3.11
C LEU A 132 -0.12 17.05 1.87
N VAL A 133 -0.53 16.02 1.16
CA VAL A 133 -1.53 16.11 0.08
C VAL A 133 -2.82 15.49 0.56
N GLU A 134 -3.92 16.21 0.38
CA GLU A 134 -5.27 15.80 0.66
C GLU A 134 -5.94 15.33 -0.63
N PHE A 135 -6.57 14.17 -0.59
CA PHE A 135 -7.24 13.55 -1.72
C PHE A 135 -8.73 13.39 -1.49
N ASP A 136 -9.54 13.58 -2.54
CA ASP A 136 -10.91 13.09 -2.60
C ASP A 136 -10.90 11.56 -2.75
N SER A 137 -11.21 10.86 -1.68
CA SER A 137 -11.21 9.39 -1.66
C SER A 137 -12.35 8.77 -2.49
N ALA A 138 -13.39 9.54 -2.81
CA ALA A 138 -14.49 9.12 -3.66
C ALA A 138 -14.14 9.13 -5.15
N HIS A 139 -13.02 9.80 -5.52
CA HIS A 139 -12.60 9.87 -6.90
C HIS A 139 -12.32 8.47 -7.47
N ARG A 140 -12.77 8.21 -8.71
CA ARG A 140 -12.67 6.90 -9.38
C ARG A 140 -11.27 6.30 -9.41
N TRP A 141 -10.22 7.11 -9.34
CA TRP A 141 -8.83 6.66 -9.31
C TRP A 141 -8.53 5.77 -8.09
N PHE A 142 -9.27 5.96 -7.01
CA PHE A 142 -9.17 5.14 -5.80
C PHE A 142 -10.08 3.89 -5.83
N ASN A 143 -10.82 3.67 -6.92
CA ASN A 143 -11.65 2.49 -7.10
C ASN A 143 -11.60 2.01 -8.56
N GLN A 144 -10.53 1.29 -8.89
CA GLN A 144 -10.21 0.80 -10.24
C GLN A 144 -10.47 -0.72 -10.35
N LYS A 145 -11.42 -1.25 -9.57
CA LYS A 145 -11.76 -2.68 -9.60
C LYS A 145 -12.09 -3.14 -11.00
N ILE A 146 -11.55 -4.30 -11.40
CA ILE A 146 -11.83 -4.96 -12.68
C ILE A 146 -12.87 -6.06 -12.56
N SER A 147 -13.16 -6.52 -11.33
CA SER A 147 -14.21 -7.49 -11.02
C SER A 147 -14.76 -7.25 -9.61
N ARG A 148 -15.87 -7.91 -9.28
CA ARG A 148 -16.46 -7.85 -7.93
C ARG A 148 -15.49 -8.38 -6.86
N ASP A 149 -14.70 -9.39 -7.20
CA ASP A 149 -13.80 -10.10 -6.29
C ASP A 149 -12.35 -9.55 -6.37
N ASP A 150 -12.16 -8.36 -6.96
CA ASP A 150 -10.86 -7.70 -6.99
C ASP A 150 -10.51 -7.18 -5.59
N ASP A 151 -9.58 -7.84 -4.93
CA ASP A 151 -9.07 -7.48 -3.60
C ASP A 151 -8.07 -6.31 -3.61
N PHE A 152 -7.66 -5.88 -4.80
CA PHE A 152 -6.71 -4.79 -5.02
C PHE A 152 -7.42 -3.57 -5.64
N ARG A 153 -6.70 -2.68 -6.23
CA ARG A 153 -7.21 -1.56 -7.06
C ARG A 153 -8.33 -0.72 -6.46
N HIS A 154 -8.55 -0.83 -5.13
CA HIS A 154 -9.49 0.02 -4.39
C HIS A 154 -8.97 0.26 -2.98
N LEU A 155 -9.44 1.32 -2.35
CA LEU A 155 -9.08 1.65 -0.98
C LEU A 155 -9.60 0.60 0.01
N ARG A 156 -8.70 0.14 0.87
CA ARG A 156 -9.04 -0.72 1.99
C ARG A 156 -8.35 -0.22 3.25
N ARG A 157 -9.07 -0.26 4.36
CA ARG A 157 -8.52 0.06 5.67
C ARG A 157 -7.63 -1.07 6.17
N ILE A 158 -6.54 -0.72 6.84
CA ILE A 158 -5.69 -1.68 7.54
C ILE A 158 -6.41 -2.21 8.77
N SER A 159 -6.32 -3.53 8.97
CA SER A 159 -6.74 -4.20 10.21
C SER A 159 -5.55 -4.30 11.15
N TYR A 160 -5.66 -3.67 12.30
CA TYR A 160 -4.62 -3.71 13.32
C TYR A 160 -4.87 -4.87 14.27
N VAL A 161 -3.81 -5.66 14.55
CA VAL A 161 -3.86 -6.85 15.39
C VAL A 161 -2.71 -6.84 16.40
N THR A 162 -2.96 -7.34 17.60
CA THR A 162 -1.90 -7.47 18.62
C THR A 162 -0.91 -8.56 18.21
N ASP A 163 -1.46 -9.69 17.78
CA ASP A 163 -0.67 -10.84 17.33
C ASP A 163 -1.17 -11.34 15.99
N ARG A 164 -0.24 -11.67 15.11
CA ARG A 164 -0.58 -12.29 13.83
C ARG A 164 -0.82 -13.78 14.03
N THR A 165 -2.03 -14.21 13.78
CA THR A 165 -2.36 -15.64 13.80
C THR A 165 -1.62 -16.37 12.68
N PRO A 166 -0.88 -17.46 13.00
CA PRO A 166 -0.27 -18.31 11.98
C PRO A 166 -1.30 -18.82 10.97
N ALA A 167 -0.95 -18.78 9.72
CA ALA A 167 -1.82 -19.15 8.62
C ALA A 167 -1.27 -20.39 7.87
N TYR A 168 -2.16 -21.04 7.15
CA TYR A 168 -1.78 -22.02 6.14
C TYR A 168 -1.56 -21.32 4.80
N LEU A 169 -0.55 -21.75 4.04
CA LEU A 169 -0.24 -21.14 2.75
C LEU A 169 -1.46 -21.15 1.80
N LEU A 170 -2.17 -22.28 1.70
CA LEU A 170 -3.35 -22.40 0.82
C LEU A 170 -4.59 -21.66 1.33
N GLY A 171 -4.55 -21.12 2.53
CA GLY A 171 -5.62 -20.30 3.13
C GLY A 171 -5.31 -18.82 3.25
N ILE A 172 -4.10 -18.40 2.83
CA ILE A 172 -3.75 -17.00 2.97
C ILE A 172 -4.58 -16.11 2.04
N THR A 173 -5.10 -15.03 2.59
CA THR A 173 -5.91 -14.06 1.86
C THR A 173 -5.12 -12.77 1.59
N ALA A 174 -5.56 -11.98 0.61
CA ALA A 174 -5.03 -10.64 0.39
C ALA A 174 -5.14 -9.76 1.65
N GLN A 175 -6.21 -9.92 2.46
CA GLN A 175 -6.37 -9.26 3.74
C GLN A 175 -5.22 -9.59 4.70
N ALA A 176 -4.91 -10.86 4.89
CA ALA A 176 -3.85 -11.29 5.81
C ALA A 176 -2.46 -10.85 5.34
N TYR A 177 -2.25 -10.80 4.02
CA TYR A 177 -0.94 -10.45 3.45
C TYR A 177 -0.70 -8.94 3.38
N PHE A 178 -1.66 -8.17 2.85
CA PHE A 178 -1.44 -6.76 2.49
C PHE A 178 -2.15 -5.76 3.40
N TYR A 179 -3.14 -6.19 4.16
CA TYR A 179 -4.03 -5.27 4.89
C TYR A 179 -4.11 -5.57 6.39
N THR A 180 -3.10 -6.26 6.93
CA THR A 180 -2.98 -6.53 8.37
C THR A 180 -1.65 -6.01 8.89
N LYS A 181 -1.68 -5.26 10.00
CA LYS A 181 -0.52 -4.61 10.62
C LYS A 181 -0.59 -4.74 12.14
N GLU A 182 0.53 -4.69 12.84
CA GLU A 182 0.53 -4.72 14.30
C GLU A 182 -0.04 -3.43 14.90
N THR A 183 -0.70 -3.54 16.05
CA THR A 183 -1.33 -2.41 16.77
C THR A 183 -0.37 -1.28 17.14
N LYS A 184 0.93 -1.54 17.25
CA LYS A 184 1.94 -0.49 17.45
C LYS A 184 1.94 0.58 16.36
N TRP A 185 1.34 0.29 15.19
CA TRP A 185 1.23 1.18 14.04
C TRP A 185 -0.18 1.81 13.88
N GLU A 186 -1.10 1.55 14.81
CA GLU A 186 -2.51 2.01 14.71
C GLU A 186 -2.63 3.54 14.64
N TYR A 187 -1.63 4.28 15.16
CA TYR A 187 -1.56 5.74 15.05
C TYR A 187 -1.48 6.27 13.61
N GLU A 188 -1.18 5.41 12.62
CA GLU A 188 -1.17 5.78 11.21
C GLU A 188 -2.56 5.86 10.61
N SER A 189 -3.54 5.18 11.20
CA SER A 189 -4.94 5.07 10.71
C SER A 189 -4.97 4.85 9.19
N GLU A 190 -4.29 3.77 8.78
CA GLU A 190 -3.84 3.59 7.40
C GLU A 190 -4.93 3.01 6.50
N TRP A 191 -4.98 3.54 5.29
CA TRP A 191 -5.73 3.05 4.13
C TRP A 191 -4.78 2.74 3.00
N ARG A 192 -5.03 1.68 2.24
CA ARG A 192 -4.17 1.26 1.12
C ARG A 192 -4.94 1.07 -0.15
N ILE A 193 -4.29 1.41 -1.26
CA ILE A 193 -4.61 0.90 -2.59
C ILE A 193 -3.36 0.20 -3.13
N ILE A 194 -3.57 -0.95 -3.78
CA ILE A 194 -2.50 -1.77 -4.35
C ILE A 194 -2.69 -1.86 -5.85
N LEU A 195 -1.65 -1.56 -6.60
CA LEU A 195 -1.65 -1.65 -8.06
C LEU A 195 -0.50 -2.55 -8.53
N ASN A 196 -0.70 -3.19 -9.67
CA ASN A 196 0.38 -3.92 -10.33
C ASN A 196 1.35 -2.93 -10.97
N PHE A 197 2.66 -3.18 -10.88
CA PHE A 197 3.69 -2.32 -11.44
C PHE A 197 3.66 -2.21 -12.97
N ASN A 198 3.00 -3.13 -13.66
CA ASN A 198 2.73 -2.99 -15.10
C ASN A 198 1.87 -1.77 -15.44
N SER A 199 1.15 -1.20 -14.45
CA SER A 199 0.37 0.02 -14.58
C SER A 199 1.14 1.28 -14.21
N ALA A 200 2.44 1.19 -13.87
CA ALA A 200 3.26 2.34 -13.54
C ALA A 200 3.46 3.23 -14.78
N ALA A 201 3.37 4.55 -14.58
CA ALA A 201 3.60 5.52 -15.64
C ALA A 201 5.08 5.57 -16.06
N CYS A 202 5.99 5.44 -15.09
CA CYS A 202 7.43 5.41 -15.36
C CYS A 202 8.23 4.81 -14.19
N LYS A 203 9.45 4.39 -14.53
CA LYS A 203 10.52 4.05 -13.58
C LYS A 203 11.57 5.17 -13.62
N VAL A 204 11.92 5.71 -12.47
CA VAL A 204 12.83 6.88 -12.37
C VAL A 204 14.16 6.56 -11.68
N GLY A 205 14.62 5.34 -11.77
CA GLY A 205 15.89 4.91 -11.17
C GLY A 205 15.68 4.08 -9.90
N LYS A 206 16.66 4.15 -9.01
CA LYS A 206 16.66 3.41 -7.74
C LYS A 206 16.71 4.36 -6.56
N ASP A 207 16.14 3.93 -5.44
CA ASP A 207 16.27 4.63 -4.17
C ASP A 207 17.59 4.27 -3.45
N ASN A 208 17.77 4.79 -2.24
CA ASN A 208 18.96 4.56 -1.41
C ASN A 208 19.12 3.10 -0.93
N THR A 209 18.09 2.27 -1.08
CA THR A 209 18.16 0.81 -0.80
C THR A 209 18.51 0.00 -2.05
N GLY A 210 18.63 0.64 -3.21
CA GLY A 210 18.84 -0.02 -4.50
C GLY A 210 17.55 -0.54 -5.14
N THR A 211 16.38 -0.20 -4.57
CA THR A 211 15.07 -0.63 -5.05
C THR A 211 14.54 0.33 -6.13
N ASP A 212 13.92 -0.23 -7.16
CA ASP A 212 13.36 0.55 -8.26
C ASP A 212 12.26 1.52 -7.77
N VAL A 213 12.33 2.77 -8.21
CA VAL A 213 11.30 3.79 -7.92
C VAL A 213 10.31 3.81 -9.07
N LEU A 214 9.10 3.32 -8.81
CA LEU A 214 8.01 3.23 -9.76
C LEU A 214 6.93 4.26 -9.43
N LEU A 215 6.61 5.10 -10.41
CA LEU A 215 5.67 6.20 -10.26
C LEU A 215 4.40 5.96 -11.08
N PHE A 216 3.29 6.34 -10.50
CA PHE A 216 1.96 6.23 -11.10
C PHE A 216 1.37 7.62 -11.34
N ALA A 217 0.66 7.80 -12.45
CA ALA A 217 -0.02 9.04 -12.72
C ALA A 217 -1.17 9.28 -11.74
N ILE A 218 -1.27 10.51 -11.24
CA ILE A 218 -2.37 10.96 -10.38
C ILE A 218 -3.23 11.92 -11.19
N PRO A 219 -4.55 11.69 -11.31
CA PRO A 219 -5.46 12.68 -11.87
C PRO A 219 -5.43 13.96 -11.02
N PRO A 220 -5.26 15.15 -11.62
CA PRO A 220 -5.22 16.41 -10.88
C PRO A 220 -6.49 16.67 -10.07
N ASP A 221 -7.63 16.26 -10.59
CA ASP A 221 -8.96 16.47 -10.01
C ASP A 221 -9.25 15.62 -8.77
N CYS A 222 -8.36 14.67 -8.42
CA CYS A 222 -8.47 13.99 -7.13
C CYS A 222 -7.71 14.69 -5.99
N LEU A 223 -6.92 15.74 -6.27
CA LEU A 223 -6.21 16.53 -5.26
C LEU A 223 -7.10 17.69 -4.77
N LEU A 224 -7.28 17.82 -3.47
CA LEU A 224 -8.10 18.87 -2.86
C LEU A 224 -7.26 20.00 -2.25
N SER A 225 -6.22 19.65 -1.54
CA SER A 225 -5.32 20.62 -0.94
C SER A 225 -3.88 20.09 -0.79
N VAL A 226 -2.96 21.03 -0.64
CA VAL A 226 -1.58 20.80 -0.24
C VAL A 226 -1.31 21.61 1.02
N THR A 227 -0.78 20.97 2.06
CA THR A 227 -0.41 21.63 3.31
C THR A 227 1.10 21.56 3.49
N VAL A 228 1.79 22.67 3.56
CA VAL A 228 3.21 22.71 3.94
C VAL A 228 3.37 22.52 5.43
N GLY A 229 4.44 21.82 5.83
CA GLY A 229 4.65 21.47 7.23
C GLY A 229 5.08 22.65 8.10
N TYR A 230 4.95 22.48 9.40
CA TYR A 230 5.22 23.52 10.42
C TYR A 230 6.71 23.90 10.55
N ASN A 231 7.62 23.12 9.97
CA ASN A 231 9.06 23.42 9.87
C ASN A 231 9.51 23.59 8.40
N ALA A 232 8.56 23.81 7.47
CA ALA A 232 8.89 24.05 6.07
C ALA A 232 9.71 25.34 5.93
N SER A 233 10.76 25.31 5.11
CA SER A 233 11.54 26.53 4.84
C SER A 233 10.77 27.46 3.91
N PRO A 234 11.06 28.78 3.96
CA PRO A 234 10.46 29.75 3.03
C PRO A 234 10.68 29.38 1.56
N GLU A 235 11.87 28.85 1.23
CA GLU A 235 12.21 28.42 -0.14
C GLU A 235 11.34 27.24 -0.58
N PHE A 236 11.09 26.29 0.31
CA PHE A 236 10.23 25.15 0.00
C PHE A 236 8.76 25.56 -0.14
N ILE A 237 8.29 26.49 0.71
CA ILE A 237 6.94 27.06 0.59
C ILE A 237 6.76 27.72 -0.79
N GLU A 238 7.75 28.51 -1.23
CA GLU A 238 7.70 29.16 -2.54
C GLU A 238 7.81 28.14 -3.70
N GLU A 239 8.59 27.09 -3.54
CA GLU A 239 8.63 25.98 -4.51
C GLU A 239 7.25 25.36 -4.70
N VAL A 240 6.54 25.05 -3.60
CA VAL A 240 5.18 24.47 -3.63
C VAL A 240 4.20 25.45 -4.28
N ARG A 241 4.24 26.74 -3.89
CA ARG A 241 3.39 27.82 -4.46
C ARG A 241 3.60 27.90 -5.98
N THR A 242 4.86 27.99 -6.39
CA THR A 242 5.23 28.04 -7.82
C THR A 242 4.77 26.78 -8.57
N ALA A 243 4.92 25.61 -7.98
CA ALA A 243 4.51 24.34 -8.59
C ALA A 243 3.00 24.27 -8.82
N LEU A 244 2.20 24.72 -7.87
CA LEU A 244 0.73 24.80 -8.00
C LEU A 244 0.33 25.85 -9.03
N GLY A 245 0.90 27.05 -8.97
CA GLY A 245 0.60 28.17 -9.89
C GLY A 245 0.98 27.89 -11.35
N ALA A 246 2.04 27.10 -11.57
CA ALA A 246 2.50 26.73 -12.92
C ALA A 246 1.67 25.62 -13.59
N ASN A 247 0.78 24.94 -12.83
CA ASN A 247 -0.05 23.87 -13.35
C ASN A 247 -1.54 24.26 -13.34
N PRO A 248 -2.10 24.70 -14.47
CA PRO A 248 -3.51 25.12 -14.53
C PRO A 248 -4.50 24.03 -14.10
N SER A 249 -4.14 22.74 -14.24
CA SER A 249 -4.97 21.63 -13.79
C SER A 249 -5.07 21.52 -12.26
N LEU A 250 -4.22 22.24 -11.52
CA LEU A 250 -4.22 22.29 -10.05
C LEU A 250 -4.76 23.64 -9.51
N SER A 251 -5.36 24.48 -10.34
CA SER A 251 -5.89 25.80 -9.93
C SER A 251 -6.97 25.75 -8.84
N HIS A 252 -7.62 24.59 -8.68
CA HIS A 252 -8.62 24.33 -7.64
C HIS A 252 -7.99 23.84 -6.31
N VAL A 253 -6.70 23.51 -6.29
CA VAL A 253 -6.03 22.96 -5.13
C VAL A 253 -5.67 24.07 -4.14
N HIS A 254 -6.16 23.95 -2.90
CA HIS A 254 -5.89 24.92 -1.85
C HIS A 254 -4.49 24.72 -1.27
N LEU A 255 -3.75 25.82 -1.07
CA LEU A 255 -2.48 25.79 -0.35
C LEU A 255 -2.69 26.20 1.10
N ASN A 256 -2.32 25.30 2.01
CA ASN A 256 -2.44 25.44 3.46
C ASN A 256 -1.06 25.37 4.13
N ALA A 257 -1.02 25.78 5.40
CA ALA A 257 0.12 25.57 6.29
C ALA A 257 -0.31 24.84 7.56
N ALA A 258 0.54 23.94 8.03
CA ALA A 258 0.42 23.34 9.34
C ALA A 258 1.09 24.25 10.37
N LYS A 259 0.47 24.43 11.54
CA LYS A 259 1.03 25.11 12.70
C LYS A 259 1.05 24.14 13.87
N ARG A 260 2.22 24.00 14.50
CA ARG A 260 2.38 23.18 15.70
C ARG A 260 2.39 24.08 16.94
N PHE A 261 1.66 23.68 17.97
CA PHE A 261 1.58 24.35 19.26
C PHE A 261 2.48 23.70 20.31
N ASP A 262 2.69 24.38 21.43
CA ASP A 262 3.57 23.91 22.52
C ASP A 262 3.06 22.61 23.17
N ASP A 263 1.76 22.38 23.17
CA ASP A 263 1.13 21.13 23.64
C ASP A 263 1.31 19.95 22.65
N GLY A 264 1.92 20.21 21.50
CA GLY A 264 2.17 19.24 20.44
C GLY A 264 1.01 19.07 19.46
N SER A 265 -0.11 19.76 19.65
CA SER A 265 -1.22 19.76 18.68
C SER A 265 -0.83 20.42 17.36
N ILE A 266 -1.52 20.04 16.30
CA ILE A 266 -1.31 20.60 14.95
C ILE A 266 -2.64 21.12 14.43
N GLU A 267 -2.66 22.35 13.95
CA GLU A 267 -3.76 22.93 13.19
C GLU A 267 -3.32 23.17 11.74
N ILE A 268 -4.28 23.09 10.83
CA ILE A 268 -4.10 23.37 9.41
C ILE A 268 -4.99 24.56 9.06
N GLY A 269 -4.40 25.58 8.48
CA GLY A 269 -5.09 26.77 8.02
C GLY A 269 -4.62 27.20 6.64
N ALA A 270 -5.37 28.09 6.00
CA ALA A 270 -4.97 28.66 4.72
C ALA A 270 -3.59 29.34 4.86
N LEU A 271 -2.73 29.11 3.88
CA LEU A 271 -1.48 29.87 3.79
C LEU A 271 -1.80 31.21 3.12
N ASP A 272 -1.81 32.28 3.91
CA ASP A 272 -2.07 33.65 3.42
C ASP A 272 -1.16 33.98 2.23
N ALA A 273 -1.74 34.68 1.25
CA ALA A 273 -0.95 35.28 0.18
C ALA A 273 -0.03 36.35 0.80
N ALA A 274 1.29 36.13 0.68
CA ALA A 274 2.28 37.08 1.13
C ALA A 274 2.23 38.37 0.27
#